data_29963b42c2a8ffda07300f23a2a5ae1a
#
_entry.id   29963b42c2a8ffda07300f23a2a5ae1a
#
_cell.length_a   1.000
_cell.length_b   1.000
_cell.length_c   1.000
_cell.angle_alpha   90.00
_cell.angle_beta   90.00
_cell.angle_gamma   90.00
#
_symmetry.space_group_name_H-M   'P 1'
#
loop_
_entity.id
_entity.type
_entity.pdbx_description
1 polymer ?
#
loop_
_entity_poly.entity_id
_entity_poly.type
_entity_poly.pdbx_seq_one_letter_code
_entity_poly.pdbx_strand_id
1 'polypeptide(L)'
;MRLLGTVSALAGALTLLGPRPIASADAASPFDVSDPTVGRLDPALLAAVQQAATAASADGITMTITSGWRSPEFQQQLLDDAIQTYGSYNAARQYVQTPQQSKHVSGQAVDIGGKSADTWLIANGARFGLCQIYANELWHFELAADAHGNCPPLLPNAAS
;
A
#
# COMPACT_ATOMS: atom_id res chain seq x y z
N MET A 1 -61.76 30.73 -2.23
CA MET A 1 -60.51 30.49 -2.96
C MET A 1 -59.46 30.12 -1.93
N ARG A 2 -59.16 28.80 -1.78
CA ARG A 2 -58.17 28.28 -0.83
C ARG A 2 -56.93 27.85 -1.64
N LEU A 3 -55.81 28.49 -1.38
CA LEU A 3 -54.50 28.11 -1.93
C LEU A 3 -53.91 26.97 -1.08
N LEU A 4 -53.73 25.80 -1.69
CA LEU A 4 -52.98 24.70 -1.13
C LEU A 4 -51.48 24.91 -1.43
N GLY A 5 -50.69 25.16 -0.40
CA GLY A 5 -49.24 25.20 -0.48
C GLY A 5 -48.69 23.76 -0.41
N THR A 6 -47.99 23.32 -1.43
CA THR A 6 -47.26 22.08 -1.45
C THR A 6 -45.93 22.26 -0.76
N VAL A 7 -45.73 21.53 0.35
CA VAL A 7 -44.43 21.42 1.03
C VAL A 7 -43.62 20.31 0.36
N SER A 8 -42.58 20.70 -0.37
CA SER A 8 -41.58 19.74 -0.90
C SER A 8 -40.60 19.35 0.20
N ALA A 9 -40.66 18.13 0.64
CA ALA A 9 -39.66 17.54 1.52
C ALA A 9 -38.39 17.16 0.70
N LEU A 10 -37.31 17.89 0.90
CA LEU A 10 -36.00 17.47 0.44
C LEU A 10 -35.49 16.30 1.34
N ALA A 11 -35.53 15.08 0.82
CA ALA A 11 -34.86 13.96 1.44
C ALA A 11 -33.36 14.08 1.16
N GLY A 12 -32.60 14.57 2.15
CA GLY A 12 -31.14 14.54 2.11
C GLY A 12 -30.65 13.10 2.22
N ALA A 13 -30.07 12.56 1.14
CA ALA A 13 -29.39 11.29 1.17
C ALA A 13 -28.07 11.46 1.96
N LEU A 14 -28.05 10.95 3.19
CA LEU A 14 -26.84 10.83 3.99
C LEU A 14 -26.01 9.68 3.41
N THR A 15 -25.08 10.00 2.51
CA THR A 15 -24.07 9.05 2.05
C THR A 15 -23.15 8.75 3.23
N LEU A 16 -23.28 7.55 3.78
CA LEU A 16 -22.31 6.98 4.72
C LEU A 16 -20.99 6.79 3.94
N LEU A 17 -20.06 7.74 4.09
CA LEU A 17 -18.68 7.51 3.71
C LEU A 17 -18.15 6.41 4.64
N GLY A 18 -17.91 5.23 4.09
CA GLY A 18 -17.13 4.20 4.75
C GLY A 18 -15.73 4.74 5.11
N PRO A 19 -15.01 4.07 6.02
CA PRO A 19 -13.68 4.53 6.43
C PRO A 19 -12.80 4.68 5.19
N ARG A 20 -12.33 5.92 4.95
CA ARG A 20 -11.34 6.19 3.90
C ARG A 20 -10.07 5.45 4.28
N PRO A 21 -9.43 4.75 3.34
CA PRO A 21 -8.07 4.30 3.57
C PRO A 21 -7.23 5.53 3.95
N ILE A 22 -6.40 5.36 4.97
CA ILE A 22 -5.49 6.38 5.50
C ILE A 22 -4.76 7.01 4.32
N ALA A 23 -4.83 8.33 4.24
CA ALA A 23 -4.46 9.13 3.08
C ALA A 23 -3.24 8.58 2.35
N SER A 24 -3.46 8.13 1.13
CA SER A 24 -2.39 7.94 0.18
C SER A 24 -1.69 9.29 0.02
N ALA A 25 -0.42 9.39 0.36
CA ALA A 25 0.45 10.33 -0.29
C ALA A 25 0.20 10.19 -1.80
N ASP A 26 0.24 11.29 -2.55
CA ASP A 26 0.08 11.22 -4.00
C ASP A 26 1.03 10.13 -4.52
N ALA A 27 0.48 9.19 -5.33
CA ALA A 27 1.24 8.03 -5.79
C ALA A 27 2.48 8.49 -6.58
N ALA A 28 3.66 8.11 -6.12
CA ALA A 28 4.92 8.53 -6.70
C ALA A 28 5.37 7.62 -7.84
N SER A 29 6.07 8.18 -8.83
CA SER A 29 6.75 7.37 -9.83
C SER A 29 7.93 6.62 -9.18
N PRO A 30 8.17 5.34 -9.49
CA PRO A 30 9.37 4.62 -9.04
C PRO A 30 10.69 5.28 -9.44
N PHE A 31 10.65 6.20 -10.39
CA PHE A 31 11.82 6.92 -10.91
C PHE A 31 12.01 8.31 -10.29
N ASP A 32 11.06 8.78 -9.49
CA ASP A 32 11.16 10.07 -8.80
C ASP A 32 11.90 9.90 -7.45
N VAL A 33 13.21 9.81 -7.53
CA VAL A 33 14.09 9.70 -6.35
C VAL A 33 14.17 10.99 -5.53
N SER A 34 13.58 12.08 -6.00
CA SER A 34 13.46 13.31 -5.22
C SER A 34 12.36 13.22 -4.16
N ASP A 35 11.37 12.35 -4.37
CA ASP A 35 10.39 12.00 -3.35
C ASP A 35 11.05 11.13 -2.25
N PRO A 36 11.02 11.55 -0.97
CA PRO A 36 11.64 10.79 0.12
C PRO A 36 11.12 9.37 0.28
N THR A 37 9.86 9.10 -0.11
CA THR A 37 9.27 7.76 -0.03
C THR A 37 9.92 6.80 -1.02
N VAL A 38 10.44 7.31 -2.13
CA VAL A 38 11.16 6.57 -3.17
C VAL A 38 12.67 6.62 -2.94
N GLY A 39 13.23 7.82 -2.76
CA GLY A 39 14.68 8.04 -2.69
C GLY A 39 15.36 7.49 -1.43
N ARG A 40 14.58 7.12 -0.39
CA ARG A 40 15.09 6.48 0.84
C ARG A 40 14.84 4.97 0.89
N LEU A 41 14.36 4.37 -0.20
CA LEU A 41 14.31 2.92 -0.30
C LEU A 41 15.72 2.32 -0.30
N ASP A 42 15.82 1.09 0.17
CA ASP A 42 17.01 0.28 -0.02
C ASP A 42 17.40 0.29 -1.51
N PRO A 43 18.67 0.53 -1.87
CA PRO A 43 19.07 0.67 -3.27
C PRO A 43 18.77 -0.58 -4.12
N ALA A 44 18.85 -1.78 -3.54
CA ALA A 44 18.55 -3.02 -4.26
C ALA A 44 17.03 -3.15 -4.50
N LEU A 45 16.21 -2.79 -3.50
CA LEU A 45 14.75 -2.77 -3.66
C LEU A 45 14.33 -1.73 -4.71
N LEU A 46 14.88 -0.52 -4.65
CA LEU A 46 14.57 0.53 -5.63
C LEU A 46 14.91 0.08 -7.06
N ALA A 47 16.11 -0.50 -7.26
CA ALA A 47 16.51 -0.99 -8.57
C ALA A 47 15.58 -2.10 -9.08
N ALA A 48 15.17 -3.02 -8.23
CA ALA A 48 14.22 -4.09 -8.57
C ALA A 48 12.86 -3.54 -8.97
N VAL A 49 12.32 -2.56 -8.22
CA VAL A 49 11.04 -1.91 -8.52
C VAL A 49 11.10 -1.13 -9.83
N GLN A 50 12.21 -0.43 -10.11
CA GLN A 50 12.40 0.29 -11.38
C GLN A 50 12.48 -0.65 -12.59
N GLN A 51 13.17 -1.78 -12.45
CA GLN A 51 13.22 -2.82 -13.49
C GLN A 51 11.84 -3.43 -13.73
N ALA A 52 11.11 -3.74 -12.66
CA ALA A 52 9.75 -4.26 -12.75
C ALA A 52 8.80 -3.24 -13.40
N ALA A 53 8.88 -1.96 -13.02
CA ALA A 53 8.07 -0.89 -13.60
C ALA A 53 8.34 -0.71 -15.11
N THR A 54 9.61 -0.80 -15.51
CA THR A 54 10.00 -0.76 -16.92
C THR A 54 9.39 -1.93 -17.72
N ALA A 55 9.46 -3.15 -17.17
CA ALA A 55 8.89 -4.33 -17.80
C ALA A 55 7.35 -4.28 -17.84
N ALA A 56 6.69 -3.83 -16.76
CA ALA A 56 5.24 -3.64 -16.69
C ALA A 56 4.75 -2.62 -17.72
N SER A 57 5.52 -1.54 -17.93
CA SER A 57 5.21 -0.52 -18.94
C SER A 57 5.19 -1.09 -20.37
N ALA A 58 6.05 -2.05 -20.68
CA ALA A 58 6.04 -2.74 -21.96
C ALA A 58 4.75 -3.56 -22.18
N ASP A 59 4.13 -4.00 -21.10
CA ASP A 59 2.83 -4.69 -21.07
C ASP A 59 1.65 -3.71 -20.95
N GLY A 60 1.89 -2.39 -21.03
CA GLY A 60 0.87 -1.36 -20.92
C GLY A 60 0.40 -1.10 -19.47
N ILE A 61 1.13 -1.58 -18.47
CA ILE A 61 0.82 -1.42 -17.04
C ILE A 61 1.66 -0.28 -16.45
N THR A 62 0.99 0.76 -15.94
CA THR A 62 1.65 1.82 -15.17
C THR A 62 1.77 1.38 -13.72
N MET A 63 2.98 1.41 -13.20
CA MET A 63 3.28 1.10 -11.80
C MET A 63 3.60 2.39 -11.04
N THR A 64 2.99 2.57 -9.88
CA THR A 64 3.27 3.68 -8.96
C THR A 64 3.55 3.15 -7.56
N ILE A 65 4.30 3.89 -6.76
CA ILE A 65 4.52 3.63 -5.34
C ILE A 65 3.51 4.47 -4.56
N THR A 66 2.59 3.82 -3.85
CA THR A 66 1.63 4.48 -2.96
C THR A 66 2.18 4.64 -1.55
N SER A 67 3.15 3.81 -1.16
CA SER A 67 3.92 3.96 0.05
C SER A 67 5.28 3.28 -0.10
N GLY A 68 6.33 4.01 0.21
CA GLY A 68 7.71 3.50 0.24
C GLY A 68 8.31 3.64 1.63
N TRP A 69 9.44 4.34 1.74
CA TRP A 69 10.05 4.63 3.02
C TRP A 69 9.14 5.50 3.89
N ARG A 70 9.11 5.18 5.19
CA ARG A 70 8.38 5.94 6.22
C ARG A 70 9.31 6.25 7.39
N SER A 71 9.17 7.45 7.99
CA SER A 71 9.85 7.71 9.25
C SER A 71 9.27 6.85 10.40
N PRO A 72 10.06 6.55 11.44
CA PRO A 72 9.55 5.83 12.61
C PRO A 72 8.34 6.53 13.25
N GLU A 73 8.36 7.87 13.31
CA GLU A 73 7.30 8.68 13.90
C GLU A 73 6.01 8.57 13.08
N PHE A 74 6.12 8.62 11.75
CA PHE A 74 4.96 8.44 10.87
C PHE A 74 4.40 7.02 10.96
N GLN A 75 5.26 6.01 11.04
CA GLN A 75 4.82 4.63 11.24
C GLN A 75 4.10 4.44 12.58
N GLN A 76 4.55 5.10 13.65
CA GLN A 76 3.87 5.08 14.95
C GLN A 76 2.49 5.73 14.85
N GLN A 77 2.38 6.87 14.16
CA GLN A 77 1.09 7.53 13.95
C GLN A 77 0.12 6.61 13.18
N LEU A 78 0.59 5.93 12.14
CA LEU A 78 -0.24 4.95 11.40
C LEU A 78 -0.75 3.83 12.29
N LEU A 79 0.08 3.34 13.23
CA LEU A 79 -0.33 2.31 14.19
C LEU A 79 -1.36 2.85 15.17
N ASP A 80 -1.17 4.06 15.70
CA ASP A 80 -2.11 4.69 16.62
C ASP A 80 -3.48 4.94 15.96
N ASP A 81 -3.49 5.41 14.72
CA ASP A 81 -4.70 5.59 13.91
C ASP A 81 -5.38 4.25 13.60
N ALA A 82 -4.60 3.21 13.33
CA ALA A 82 -5.12 1.86 13.11
C ALA A 82 -5.76 1.28 14.39
N ILE A 83 -5.18 1.52 15.58
CA ILE A 83 -5.78 1.09 16.86
C ILE A 83 -7.16 1.72 17.05
N GLN A 84 -7.31 3.01 16.72
CA GLN A 84 -8.60 3.68 16.77
C GLN A 84 -9.58 3.12 15.74
N THR A 85 -9.11 2.84 14.53
CA THR A 85 -9.92 2.34 13.43
C THR A 85 -10.40 0.91 13.67
N TYR A 86 -9.53 0.03 14.13
CA TYR A 86 -9.82 -1.41 14.31
C TYR A 86 -10.21 -1.78 15.74
N GLY A 87 -10.21 -0.81 16.67
CA GLY A 87 -10.70 -0.95 18.04
C GLY A 87 -9.76 -1.65 19.02
N SER A 88 -8.63 -2.19 18.57
CA SER A 88 -7.62 -2.79 19.47
C SER A 88 -6.23 -2.84 18.82
N TYR A 89 -5.19 -2.90 19.67
CA TYR A 89 -3.81 -3.09 19.22
C TYR A 89 -3.64 -4.38 18.39
N ASN A 90 -4.19 -5.50 18.86
CA ASN A 90 -4.04 -6.79 18.15
C ASN A 90 -4.74 -6.79 16.78
N ALA A 91 -5.88 -6.13 16.65
CA ALA A 91 -6.56 -6.00 15.36
C ALA A 91 -5.79 -5.06 14.41
N ALA A 92 -5.28 -3.93 14.92
CA ALA A 92 -4.46 -2.99 14.17
C ALA A 92 -3.19 -3.63 13.62
N ARG A 93 -2.52 -4.48 14.42
CA ARG A 93 -1.28 -5.17 14.05
C ARG A 93 -1.41 -6.11 12.85
N GLN A 94 -2.61 -6.53 12.51
CA GLN A 94 -2.84 -7.33 11.29
C GLN A 94 -2.62 -6.52 10.00
N TYR A 95 -2.60 -5.18 10.09
CA TYR A 95 -2.45 -4.27 8.95
C TYR A 95 -1.28 -3.31 9.11
N VAL A 96 -0.90 -2.96 10.34
CA VAL A 96 0.14 -1.96 10.61
C VAL A 96 1.13 -2.49 11.63
N GLN A 97 2.38 -2.61 11.22
CA GLN A 97 3.48 -3.02 12.10
C GLN A 97 3.95 -1.86 12.99
N THR A 98 4.64 -2.21 14.09
CA THR A 98 5.35 -1.21 14.89
C THR A 98 6.51 -0.61 14.10
N PRO A 99 7.00 0.60 14.46
CA PRO A 99 8.17 1.20 13.80
C PRO A 99 9.41 0.30 13.78
N GLN A 100 9.59 -0.53 14.81
CA GLN A 100 10.74 -1.43 14.94
C GLN A 100 10.66 -2.66 14.03
N GLN A 101 9.46 -3.03 13.59
CA GLN A 101 9.22 -4.23 12.76
C GLN A 101 8.91 -3.90 11.30
N SER A 102 8.44 -2.66 11.05
CA SER A 102 8.02 -2.25 9.72
C SER A 102 9.20 -2.19 8.74
N LYS A 103 9.10 -2.95 7.67
CA LYS A 103 10.05 -2.93 6.55
C LYS A 103 10.03 -1.60 5.78
N HIS A 104 8.93 -0.85 5.85
CA HIS A 104 8.88 0.52 5.30
C HIS A 104 9.83 1.46 6.03
N VAL A 105 10.00 1.33 7.34
CA VAL A 105 10.91 2.16 8.13
C VAL A 105 12.38 1.90 7.77
N SER A 106 12.72 0.67 7.44
CA SER A 106 14.07 0.30 6.97
C SER A 106 14.26 0.52 5.46
N GLY A 107 13.24 0.97 4.73
CA GLY A 107 13.27 1.11 3.28
C GLY A 107 13.22 -0.21 2.51
N GLN A 108 12.85 -1.31 3.15
CA GLN A 108 12.89 -2.66 2.59
C GLN A 108 11.52 -3.16 2.10
N ALA A 109 10.50 -2.31 2.10
CA ALA A 109 9.18 -2.61 1.56
C ALA A 109 8.64 -1.48 0.71
N VAL A 110 7.79 -1.82 -0.26
CA VAL A 110 6.98 -0.88 -1.05
C VAL A 110 5.54 -1.35 -1.13
N ASP A 111 4.63 -0.39 -1.09
CA ASP A 111 3.24 -0.59 -1.47
C ASP A 111 3.06 -0.05 -2.90
N ILE A 112 2.59 -0.90 -3.79
CA ILE A 112 2.38 -0.57 -5.21
C ILE A 112 0.94 -0.12 -5.41
N GLY A 113 0.74 0.84 -6.28
CA GLY A 113 -0.57 1.41 -6.59
C GLY A 113 -1.22 0.80 -7.81
N GLY A 114 -2.52 0.48 -7.62
CA GLY A 114 -3.39 0.02 -8.69
C GLY A 114 -3.45 -1.50 -8.85
N LYS A 115 -4.68 -2.02 -8.81
CA LYS A 115 -4.95 -3.47 -8.90
C LYS A 115 -4.27 -4.17 -10.09
N SER A 116 -4.13 -3.48 -11.22
CA SER A 116 -3.46 -4.05 -12.40
C SER A 116 -1.96 -4.23 -12.17
N ALA A 117 -1.30 -3.26 -11.50
CA ALA A 117 0.11 -3.34 -11.16
C ALA A 117 0.38 -4.39 -10.07
N ASP A 118 -0.48 -4.46 -9.04
CA ASP A 118 -0.40 -5.51 -8.02
C ASP A 118 -0.49 -6.91 -8.64
N THR A 119 -1.52 -7.14 -9.48
CA THR A 119 -1.73 -8.43 -10.16
C THR A 119 -0.55 -8.78 -11.06
N TRP A 120 -0.01 -7.79 -11.78
CA TRP A 120 1.15 -8.00 -12.64
C TRP A 120 2.39 -8.37 -11.82
N LEU A 121 2.65 -7.70 -10.69
CA LEU A 121 3.77 -8.00 -9.80
C LEU A 121 3.62 -9.36 -9.11
N ILE A 122 2.43 -9.74 -8.67
CA ILE A 122 2.19 -11.08 -8.13
C ILE A 122 2.58 -12.16 -9.14
N ALA A 123 2.28 -11.95 -10.43
CA ALA A 123 2.60 -12.90 -11.49
C ALA A 123 4.06 -12.84 -11.97
N ASN A 124 4.72 -11.69 -11.90
CA ASN A 124 6.00 -11.44 -12.59
C ASN A 124 7.12 -10.98 -11.65
N GLY A 125 6.81 -10.57 -10.41
CA GLY A 125 7.74 -9.90 -9.52
C GLY A 125 8.94 -10.75 -9.11
N ALA A 126 8.73 -12.05 -8.95
CA ALA A 126 9.78 -12.98 -8.49
C ALA A 126 11.05 -12.95 -9.36
N ARG A 127 10.94 -12.73 -10.66
CA ARG A 127 12.10 -12.59 -11.58
C ARG A 127 12.95 -11.35 -11.32
N PHE A 128 12.39 -10.36 -10.57
CA PHE A 128 13.09 -9.18 -10.08
C PHE A 128 13.44 -9.27 -8.59
N GLY A 129 13.16 -10.41 -7.96
CA GLY A 129 13.32 -10.61 -6.52
C GLY A 129 12.14 -10.11 -5.68
N LEU A 130 11.11 -9.50 -6.30
CA LEU A 130 9.97 -8.89 -5.62
C LEU A 130 8.88 -9.92 -5.34
N CYS A 131 8.48 -10.03 -4.07
CA CYS A 131 7.45 -10.96 -3.62
C CYS A 131 6.39 -10.24 -2.79
N GLN A 132 5.13 -10.58 -3.02
CA GLN A 132 4.06 -10.27 -2.07
C GLN A 132 4.34 -11.07 -0.78
N ILE A 133 4.21 -10.44 0.38
CA ILE A 133 4.52 -11.08 1.67
C ILE A 133 3.26 -11.45 2.45
N TYR A 134 2.25 -10.59 2.46
CA TYR A 134 1.03 -10.80 3.26
C TYR A 134 -0.17 -11.14 2.39
N ALA A 135 -0.96 -12.14 2.80
CA ALA A 135 -2.15 -12.56 2.06
C ALA A 135 -3.26 -11.49 2.05
N ASN A 136 -3.33 -10.66 3.11
CA ASN A 136 -4.30 -9.57 3.25
C ASN A 136 -3.84 -8.24 2.63
N GLU A 137 -2.62 -8.16 2.08
CA GLU A 137 -2.05 -6.95 1.48
C GLU A 137 -1.51 -7.26 0.08
N LEU A 138 -2.36 -7.15 -0.94
CA LEU A 138 -2.00 -7.44 -2.33
C LEU A 138 -0.98 -6.44 -2.90
N TRP A 139 -0.84 -5.29 -2.27
CA TRP A 139 0.01 -4.18 -2.67
C TRP A 139 1.42 -4.21 -2.07
N HIS A 140 1.65 -4.99 -0.99
CA HIS A 140 2.90 -4.99 -0.22
C HIS A 140 3.93 -5.95 -0.78
N PHE A 141 5.08 -5.41 -1.21
CA PHE A 141 6.17 -6.18 -1.82
C PHE A 141 7.52 -5.92 -1.14
N GLU A 142 8.29 -6.98 -1.03
CA GLU A 142 9.67 -6.96 -0.50
C GLU A 142 10.61 -7.74 -1.42
N LEU A 143 11.95 -7.54 -1.28
CA LEU A 143 12.94 -8.42 -1.88
C LEU A 143 13.04 -9.71 -1.06
N ALA A 144 12.35 -10.75 -1.49
CA ALA A 144 12.23 -11.99 -0.74
C ALA A 144 12.35 -13.27 -1.59
N ALA A 145 12.55 -13.16 -2.90
CA ALA A 145 12.76 -14.34 -3.73
C ALA A 145 14.09 -15.02 -3.39
N ASP A 146 14.08 -16.34 -3.38
CA ASP A 146 15.29 -17.15 -3.21
C ASP A 146 16.20 -17.11 -4.46
N ALA A 147 17.35 -17.78 -4.40
CA ALA A 147 18.29 -17.83 -5.52
C ALA A 147 17.73 -18.53 -6.78
N HIS A 148 16.60 -19.21 -6.67
CA HIS A 148 15.91 -19.87 -7.77
C HIS A 148 14.74 -19.04 -8.32
N GLY A 149 14.51 -17.84 -7.75
CA GLY A 149 13.40 -16.95 -8.13
C GLY A 149 12.05 -17.37 -7.55
N ASN A 150 12.02 -18.12 -6.44
CA ASN A 150 10.78 -18.50 -5.78
C ASN A 150 10.49 -17.55 -4.62
N CYS A 151 9.25 -17.10 -4.53
CA CYS A 151 8.76 -16.35 -3.38
C CYS A 151 8.45 -17.28 -2.19
N PRO A 152 8.63 -16.82 -0.95
CA PRO A 152 8.22 -17.57 0.24
C PRO A 152 6.70 -17.75 0.29
N PRO A 153 6.18 -18.71 1.07
CA PRO A 153 4.76 -18.79 1.37
C PRO A 153 4.24 -17.49 1.98
N LEU A 154 3.03 -17.09 1.58
CA LEU A 154 2.40 -15.90 2.14
C LEU A 154 2.17 -16.04 3.65
N LEU A 155 2.51 -15.00 4.39
CA LEU A 155 2.07 -14.83 5.77
C LEU A 155 0.59 -14.39 5.77
N PRO A 156 -0.22 -14.81 6.76
CA PRO A 156 -1.63 -14.43 6.82
C PRO A 156 -1.83 -12.90 6.85
N ASN A 157 -1.01 -12.19 7.62
CA ASN A 157 -1.08 -10.74 7.81
C ASN A 157 0.22 -10.19 8.45
N ALA A 158 0.30 -8.88 8.66
CA ALA A 158 1.47 -8.20 9.21
C ALA A 158 1.77 -8.48 10.70
N ALA A 159 0.89 -9.18 11.42
CA ALA A 159 1.13 -9.63 12.80
C ALA A 159 1.79 -11.02 12.89
N SER A 160 2.00 -11.69 11.75
CA SER A 160 2.51 -13.08 11.65
C SER A 160 4.02 -13.16 11.88
#